data_66efd395951be477d9cbdfeffbfe49bb
#
_entry.id   66efd395951be477d9cbdfeffbfe49bb
#
_cell.length_a   1.000
_cell.length_b   1.000
_cell.length_c   1.000
_cell.angle_alpha   90.00
_cell.angle_beta   90.00
_cell.angle_gamma   90.00
#
_symmetry.space_group_name_H-M   'P 1'
#
loop_
_entity.id
_entity.type
_entity.pdbx_description
1 polymer ?
#
loop_
_entity_poly.entity_id
_entity_poly.type
_entity_poly.pdbx_seq_one_letter_code
_entity_poly.pdbx_strand_id
1 'polypeptide(L)'
;MKRLRVALLADYLEEGWPSMDLVAEMLLDRLNREHAATMEVTLIRPSLPRRLSRVSRQKLAFGVDRVAGRLWDYPRFASALRERFDLFHVVDHSYAQLVHELPGDRTIVTCHDLDTFRSVLEPDREPRSAPFRLMTRRILDGLRKAGHVACDTEATRTLLIERARFNENRTSVVHNGLHPSFTTVHEAAADREAARLLGPSRASIDILHVGSAIARKRLDVLIRIMAELGGRIRLVRVGGAFTGEQSALARDLGVTVAVLPYLDRATLAAIYRRSALLVMPSEREGFGLPLLESLACGTPVVASDIAALREVGGDAVTYCAVGDVEAWTNAIRALLDERERRPAEWAARQEQGVRRADAFSWSKYAGEIALLYARIVNGATAPC
;
A
#
# COMPACT_ATOMS: atom_id res chain seq x y z
N MET A 1 4.43 -6.74 -36.19
CA MET A 1 3.13 -6.86 -35.50
C MET A 1 2.74 -5.49 -34.95
N LYS A 2 1.45 -5.15 -34.97
CA LYS A 2 0.96 -3.91 -34.36
C LYS A 2 1.13 -4.00 -32.83
N ARG A 3 1.73 -2.99 -32.19
CA ARG A 3 1.87 -2.94 -30.74
C ARG A 3 0.51 -2.77 -30.09
N LEU A 4 0.29 -3.43 -28.96
CA LEU A 4 -0.91 -3.32 -28.13
C LEU A 4 -0.94 -1.93 -27.47
N ARG A 5 -2.00 -1.15 -27.68
CA ARG A 5 -2.16 0.16 -27.04
C ARG A 5 -2.89 -0.02 -25.72
N VAL A 6 -2.22 0.29 -24.61
CA VAL A 6 -2.73 0.11 -23.25
C VAL A 6 -2.92 1.46 -22.58
N ALA A 7 -4.09 1.69 -22.00
CA ALA A 7 -4.37 2.82 -21.11
C ALA A 7 -4.25 2.38 -19.65
N LEU A 8 -3.30 2.94 -18.90
CA LEU A 8 -3.25 2.83 -17.44
C LEU A 8 -4.05 3.99 -16.84
N LEU A 9 -5.20 3.70 -16.22
CA LEU A 9 -6.05 4.71 -15.59
C LEU A 9 -5.70 4.79 -14.10
N ALA A 10 -5.07 5.89 -13.71
CA ALA A 10 -4.69 6.16 -12.33
C ALA A 10 -5.66 7.13 -11.66
N ASP A 11 -5.66 7.14 -10.34
CA ASP A 11 -6.41 8.08 -9.50
C ASP A 11 -5.94 9.53 -9.68
N TYR A 12 -6.77 10.46 -9.24
CA TYR A 12 -6.41 11.87 -9.19
C TYR A 12 -5.24 12.08 -8.22
N LEU A 13 -4.18 12.75 -8.68
CA LEU A 13 -2.99 13.04 -7.86
C LEU A 13 -3.36 13.83 -6.60
N GLU A 14 -4.38 14.67 -6.69
CA GLU A 14 -4.88 15.51 -5.60
C GLU A 14 -5.50 14.70 -4.45
N GLU A 15 -5.78 13.43 -4.63
CA GLU A 15 -6.26 12.55 -3.55
C GLU A 15 -5.13 12.13 -2.59
N GLY A 16 -3.87 12.18 -3.05
CA GLY A 16 -2.68 11.98 -2.22
C GLY A 16 -2.54 10.56 -1.68
N TRP A 17 -2.59 9.56 -2.57
CA TRP A 17 -2.36 8.15 -2.27
C TRP A 17 -0.97 7.68 -2.75
N PRO A 18 0.13 7.94 -2.01
CA PRO A 18 1.49 7.69 -2.50
C PRO A 18 1.77 6.25 -2.92
N SER A 19 1.11 5.26 -2.30
CA SER A 19 1.25 3.85 -2.66
C SER A 19 0.62 3.53 -4.01
N MET A 20 -0.53 4.14 -4.32
CA MET A 20 -1.20 3.96 -5.62
C MET A 20 -0.44 4.67 -6.73
N ASP A 21 0.07 5.88 -6.44
CA ASP A 21 0.96 6.59 -7.35
C ASP A 21 2.20 5.78 -7.68
N LEU A 22 2.83 5.16 -6.67
CA LEU A 22 3.99 4.29 -6.85
C LEU A 22 3.69 3.12 -7.78
N VAL A 23 2.56 2.41 -7.57
CA VAL A 23 2.18 1.26 -8.42
C VAL A 23 2.01 1.70 -9.87
N ALA A 24 1.27 2.79 -10.12
CA ALA A 24 1.04 3.29 -11.46
C ALA A 24 2.33 3.72 -12.17
N GLU A 25 3.20 4.45 -11.47
CA GLU A 25 4.48 4.94 -12.01
C GLU A 25 5.46 3.80 -12.32
N MET A 26 5.60 2.86 -11.39
CA MET A 26 6.52 1.73 -11.56
C MET A 26 6.04 0.76 -12.63
N LEU A 27 4.73 0.50 -12.72
CA LEU A 27 4.16 -0.31 -13.79
C LEU A 27 4.41 0.34 -15.15
N LEU A 28 4.14 1.64 -15.30
CA LEU A 28 4.39 2.38 -16.53
C LEU A 28 5.86 2.33 -16.93
N ASP A 29 6.78 2.62 -15.99
CA ASP A 29 8.23 2.62 -16.23
C ASP A 29 8.71 1.26 -16.73
N ARG A 30 8.32 0.17 -16.06
CA ARG A 30 8.75 -1.18 -16.42
C ARG A 30 8.15 -1.66 -17.72
N LEU A 31 6.86 -1.45 -17.96
CA LEU A 31 6.24 -1.83 -19.22
C LEU A 31 6.87 -1.09 -20.42
N ASN A 32 7.15 0.21 -20.26
CA ASN A 32 7.80 0.99 -21.33
C ASN A 32 9.26 0.62 -21.56
N ARG A 33 9.99 0.15 -20.55
CA ARG A 33 11.39 -0.28 -20.71
C ARG A 33 11.52 -1.70 -21.19
N GLU A 34 10.71 -2.61 -20.65
CA GLU A 34 10.92 -4.04 -20.81
C GLU A 34 9.99 -4.66 -21.86
N HIS A 35 8.86 -4.00 -22.18
CA HIS A 35 7.83 -4.52 -23.10
C HIS A 35 7.49 -3.58 -24.27
N ALA A 36 8.30 -2.54 -24.52
CA ALA A 36 8.07 -1.56 -25.59
C ALA A 36 7.98 -2.16 -27.00
N ALA A 37 8.58 -3.31 -27.22
CA ALA A 37 8.51 -4.00 -28.53
C ALA A 37 7.10 -4.54 -28.84
N THR A 38 6.32 -4.91 -27.82
CA THR A 38 5.02 -5.56 -27.94
C THR A 38 3.85 -4.64 -27.62
N MET A 39 4.04 -3.63 -26.77
CA MET A 39 2.99 -2.73 -26.33
C MET A 39 3.42 -1.26 -26.26
N GLU A 40 2.44 -0.40 -26.31
CA GLU A 40 2.55 1.05 -26.10
C GLU A 40 1.64 1.44 -24.95
N VAL A 41 2.22 1.83 -23.83
CA VAL A 41 1.50 2.06 -22.58
C VAL A 41 1.44 3.56 -22.29
N THR A 42 0.24 4.06 -22.07
CA THR A 42 -0.01 5.48 -21.73
C THR A 42 -0.65 5.59 -20.38
N LEU A 43 -0.05 6.38 -19.48
CA LEU A 43 -0.67 6.74 -18.19
C LEU A 43 -1.73 7.81 -18.42
N ILE A 44 -2.94 7.49 -18.00
CA ILE A 44 -4.11 8.38 -18.04
C ILE A 44 -4.39 8.84 -16.60
N ARG A 45 -4.08 10.10 -16.34
CA ARG A 45 -4.27 10.73 -15.03
C ARG A 45 -4.79 12.16 -15.25
N PRO A 46 -6.13 12.34 -15.32
CA PRO A 46 -6.71 13.67 -15.47
C PRO A 46 -6.52 14.47 -14.17
N SER A 47 -6.48 15.80 -14.27
CA SER A 47 -6.51 16.67 -13.10
C SER A 47 -7.91 16.76 -12.53
N LEU A 48 -8.04 16.82 -11.20
CA LEU A 48 -9.34 16.97 -10.54
C LEU A 48 -9.96 18.34 -10.88
N PRO A 49 -11.16 18.38 -11.49
CA PRO A 49 -11.85 19.63 -11.79
C PRO A 49 -12.23 20.36 -10.50
N ARG A 50 -11.62 21.49 -10.24
CA ARG A 50 -11.90 22.34 -9.08
C ARG A 50 -13.02 23.31 -9.40
N ARG A 51 -14.22 23.06 -8.89
CA ARG A 51 -15.40 23.90 -9.02
C ARG A 51 -15.65 24.71 -7.75
N LEU A 52 -15.93 24.02 -6.65
CA LEU A 52 -16.19 24.63 -5.36
C LEU A 52 -14.89 24.92 -4.58
N SER A 53 -13.91 24.04 -4.67
CA SER A 53 -12.61 24.22 -4.00
C SER A 53 -11.74 25.34 -4.63
N ARG A 54 -12.13 25.86 -5.78
CA ARG A 54 -11.54 27.07 -6.38
C ARG A 54 -11.93 28.33 -5.61
N VAL A 55 -13.14 28.36 -5.06
CA VAL A 55 -13.74 29.52 -4.39
C VAL A 55 -13.65 29.39 -2.87
N SER A 56 -13.68 28.17 -2.34
CA SER A 56 -13.64 27.90 -0.91
C SER A 56 -12.54 26.87 -0.58
N ARG A 57 -11.66 27.23 0.37
CA ARG A 57 -10.61 26.31 0.88
C ARG A 57 -11.13 25.28 1.92
N GLN A 58 -12.44 25.24 2.16
CA GLN A 58 -13.01 24.30 3.12
C GLN A 58 -12.89 22.85 2.61
N LYS A 59 -12.59 21.93 3.53
CA LYS A 59 -12.47 20.48 3.23
C LYS A 59 -13.73 19.92 2.57
N LEU A 60 -14.90 20.47 2.89
CA LEU A 60 -16.19 20.08 2.30
C LEU A 60 -16.24 20.38 0.79
N ALA A 61 -15.78 21.56 0.36
CA ALA A 61 -15.75 21.96 -1.04
C ALA A 61 -14.88 21.01 -1.87
N PHE A 62 -13.71 20.66 -1.37
CA PHE A 62 -12.85 19.66 -1.99
C PHE A 62 -13.50 18.28 -2.04
N GLY A 63 -14.20 17.88 -0.95
CA GLY A 63 -14.94 16.61 -0.91
C GLY A 63 -16.01 16.51 -1.99
N VAL A 64 -16.77 17.58 -2.23
CA VAL A 64 -17.80 17.64 -3.30
C VAL A 64 -17.15 17.56 -4.68
N ASP A 65 -16.10 18.34 -4.95
CA ASP A 65 -15.37 18.30 -6.22
C ASP A 65 -14.79 16.90 -6.48
N ARG A 66 -14.26 16.24 -5.46
CA ARG A 66 -13.77 14.87 -5.56
C ARG A 66 -14.86 13.87 -5.93
N VAL A 67 -16.02 13.93 -5.28
CA VAL A 67 -17.15 13.04 -5.60
C VAL A 67 -17.64 13.28 -7.04
N ALA A 68 -17.81 14.55 -7.44
CA ALA A 68 -18.21 14.90 -8.80
C ALA A 68 -17.16 14.45 -9.83
N GLY A 69 -15.88 14.67 -9.56
CA GLY A 69 -14.77 14.22 -10.40
C GLY A 69 -14.79 12.70 -10.59
N ARG A 70 -14.91 11.94 -9.52
CA ARG A 70 -14.89 10.46 -9.57
C ARG A 70 -16.11 9.85 -10.24
N LEU A 71 -17.30 10.41 -10.02
CA LEU A 71 -18.55 9.80 -10.50
C LEU A 71 -19.07 10.37 -11.83
N TRP A 72 -18.55 11.52 -12.25
CA TRP A 72 -19.07 12.21 -13.43
C TRP A 72 -17.96 12.58 -14.42
N ASP A 73 -16.94 13.31 -14.01
CA ASP A 73 -15.93 13.83 -14.94
C ASP A 73 -15.02 12.76 -15.48
N TYR A 74 -14.43 11.94 -14.59
CA TYR A 74 -13.51 10.90 -15.03
C TYR A 74 -14.22 9.79 -15.83
N PRO A 75 -15.42 9.30 -15.46
CA PRO A 75 -16.14 8.35 -16.29
C PRO A 75 -16.41 8.87 -17.72
N ARG A 76 -16.83 10.13 -17.87
CA ARG A 76 -17.01 10.74 -19.19
C ARG A 76 -15.72 10.86 -19.98
N PHE A 77 -14.65 11.26 -19.31
CA PHE A 77 -13.34 11.30 -19.93
C PHE A 77 -12.90 9.89 -20.38
N ALA A 78 -13.07 8.88 -19.52
CA ALA A 78 -12.73 7.50 -19.83
C ALA A 78 -13.56 6.94 -21.02
N SER A 79 -14.84 7.30 -21.13
CA SER A 79 -15.68 6.85 -22.26
C SER A 79 -15.15 7.32 -23.62
N ALA A 80 -14.54 8.51 -23.68
CA ALA A 80 -13.93 9.04 -24.91
C ALA A 80 -12.63 8.31 -25.32
N LEU A 81 -12.10 7.44 -24.45
CA LEU A 81 -10.87 6.67 -24.73
C LEU A 81 -11.15 5.31 -25.37
N ARG A 82 -12.41 4.84 -25.40
CA ARG A 82 -12.79 3.46 -25.79
C ARG A 82 -12.17 2.97 -27.10
N GLU A 83 -12.15 3.84 -28.13
CA GLU A 83 -11.66 3.51 -29.46
C GLU A 83 -10.15 3.82 -29.64
N ARG A 84 -9.54 4.45 -28.64
CA ARG A 84 -8.14 4.89 -28.72
C ARG A 84 -7.17 3.83 -28.26
N PHE A 85 -7.62 2.92 -27.40
CA PHE A 85 -6.81 1.89 -26.78
C PHE A 85 -7.42 0.51 -27.01
N ASP A 86 -6.56 -0.48 -27.04
CA ASP A 86 -6.93 -1.87 -27.26
C ASP A 86 -7.24 -2.57 -25.92
N LEU A 87 -6.63 -2.09 -24.80
CA LEU A 87 -6.81 -2.59 -23.43
C LEU A 87 -6.75 -1.46 -22.42
N PHE A 88 -7.47 -1.64 -21.30
CA PHE A 88 -7.58 -0.69 -20.19
C PHE A 88 -7.16 -1.36 -18.89
N HIS A 89 -6.37 -0.67 -18.08
CA HIS A 89 -6.02 -1.13 -16.74
C HIS A 89 -6.30 -0.02 -15.73
N VAL A 90 -7.31 -0.22 -14.87
CA VAL A 90 -7.60 0.64 -13.72
C VAL A 90 -6.68 0.21 -12.59
N VAL A 91 -5.70 1.03 -12.25
CA VAL A 91 -4.62 0.64 -11.32
C VAL A 91 -5.01 0.69 -9.84
N ASP A 92 -6.16 1.26 -9.51
CA ASP A 92 -6.75 1.27 -8.17
C ASP A 92 -8.23 0.84 -8.22
N HIS A 93 -8.57 -0.23 -7.48
CA HIS A 93 -9.93 -0.75 -7.39
C HIS A 93 -10.96 0.28 -6.89
N SER A 94 -10.52 1.30 -6.15
CA SER A 94 -11.40 2.38 -5.71
C SER A 94 -11.93 3.25 -6.86
N TYR A 95 -11.36 3.10 -8.06
CA TYR A 95 -11.81 3.70 -9.32
C TYR A 95 -12.48 2.70 -10.28
N ALA A 96 -12.84 1.52 -9.83
CA ALA A 96 -13.46 0.49 -10.67
C ALA A 96 -14.82 0.92 -11.26
N GLN A 97 -15.46 2.00 -10.77
CA GLN A 97 -16.63 2.58 -11.44
C GLN A 97 -16.35 3.02 -12.89
N LEU A 98 -15.10 3.26 -13.27
CA LEU A 98 -14.71 3.58 -14.64
C LEU A 98 -15.03 2.44 -15.62
N VAL A 99 -15.04 1.19 -15.14
CA VAL A 99 -15.37 0.01 -15.97
C VAL A 99 -16.79 0.06 -16.53
N HIS A 100 -17.70 0.83 -15.91
CA HIS A 100 -19.03 1.05 -16.51
C HIS A 100 -18.98 1.80 -17.83
N GLU A 101 -17.93 2.57 -18.06
CA GLU A 101 -17.73 3.38 -19.26
C GLU A 101 -16.68 2.80 -20.21
N LEU A 102 -16.10 1.65 -19.89
CA LEU A 102 -15.06 0.98 -20.67
C LEU A 102 -15.56 -0.38 -21.18
N PRO A 103 -14.92 -0.98 -22.20
CA PRO A 103 -15.21 -2.36 -22.58
C PRO A 103 -14.71 -3.29 -21.48
N GLY A 104 -15.66 -3.87 -20.71
CA GLY A 104 -15.37 -4.65 -19.51
C GLY A 104 -14.45 -5.85 -19.80
N ASP A 105 -14.70 -6.57 -20.89
CA ASP A 105 -13.92 -7.71 -21.37
C ASP A 105 -12.45 -7.38 -21.69
N ARG A 106 -12.14 -6.13 -22.00
CA ARG A 106 -10.80 -5.60 -22.25
C ARG A 106 -10.30 -4.68 -21.13
N THR A 107 -10.88 -4.80 -19.93
CA THR A 107 -10.49 -3.99 -18.79
C THR A 107 -10.01 -4.88 -17.64
N ILE A 108 -8.82 -4.56 -17.12
CA ILE A 108 -8.25 -5.12 -15.89
C ILE A 108 -8.40 -4.11 -14.77
N VAL A 109 -8.55 -4.58 -13.54
CA VAL A 109 -8.50 -3.75 -12.33
C VAL A 109 -7.50 -4.36 -11.35
N THR A 110 -6.58 -3.55 -10.81
CA THR A 110 -5.78 -3.99 -9.65
C THR A 110 -6.58 -3.77 -8.36
N CYS A 111 -6.68 -4.81 -7.54
CA CYS A 111 -7.35 -4.79 -6.25
C CYS A 111 -6.31 -4.91 -5.13
N HIS A 112 -6.05 -3.80 -4.44
CA HIS A 112 -5.05 -3.71 -3.38
C HIS A 112 -5.57 -4.25 -2.03
N ASP A 113 -6.83 -4.00 -1.72
CA ASP A 113 -7.53 -4.50 -0.52
C ASP A 113 -9.06 -4.46 -0.74
N LEU A 114 -9.83 -4.85 0.26
CA LEU A 114 -11.28 -4.76 0.23
C LEU A 114 -11.86 -3.67 1.16
N ASP A 115 -11.01 -2.84 1.75
CA ASP A 115 -11.47 -1.82 2.72
C ASP A 115 -12.47 -0.84 2.09
N THR A 116 -12.28 -0.50 0.81
CA THR A 116 -13.23 0.32 0.03
C THR A 116 -14.65 -0.25 0.04
N PHE A 117 -14.81 -1.57 0.05
CA PHE A 117 -16.11 -2.25 -0.10
C PHE A 117 -16.77 -2.66 1.21
N ARG A 118 -16.11 -2.48 2.38
CA ARG A 118 -16.60 -2.98 3.67
C ARG A 118 -17.97 -2.46 4.05
N SER A 119 -18.29 -1.21 3.77
CA SER A 119 -19.63 -0.64 4.05
C SER A 119 -20.77 -1.34 3.30
N VAL A 120 -20.46 -2.13 2.28
CA VAL A 120 -21.41 -2.93 1.49
C VAL A 120 -21.31 -4.41 1.83
N LEU A 121 -20.10 -4.92 2.05
CA LEU A 121 -19.84 -6.34 2.33
C LEU A 121 -20.08 -6.70 3.81
N GLU A 122 -19.81 -5.74 4.72
CA GLU A 122 -19.93 -5.91 6.18
C GLU A 122 -20.65 -4.69 6.80
N PRO A 123 -21.91 -4.40 6.43
CA PRO A 123 -22.59 -3.15 6.79
C PRO A 123 -22.78 -2.96 8.31
N ASP A 124 -22.86 -4.05 9.08
CA ASP A 124 -22.99 -4.00 10.53
C ASP A 124 -21.69 -3.61 11.23
N ARG A 125 -20.54 -3.95 10.63
CA ARG A 125 -19.20 -3.63 11.13
C ARG A 125 -18.69 -2.28 10.65
N GLU A 126 -19.13 -1.82 9.48
CA GLU A 126 -18.73 -0.55 8.87
C GLU A 126 -19.98 0.25 8.44
N PRO A 127 -20.77 0.78 9.40
CA PRO A 127 -21.96 1.54 9.10
C PRO A 127 -21.60 2.85 8.40
N ARG A 128 -22.21 3.11 7.22
CA ARG A 128 -22.05 4.34 6.44
C ARG A 128 -23.39 4.83 5.93
N SER A 129 -23.47 6.11 5.57
CA SER A 129 -24.68 6.70 5.01
C SER A 129 -25.13 5.99 3.71
N ALA A 130 -26.41 6.04 3.43
CA ALA A 130 -26.99 5.41 2.23
C ALA A 130 -26.35 5.92 0.92
N PRO A 131 -26.09 7.23 0.71
CA PRO A 131 -25.39 7.72 -0.47
C PRO A 131 -23.97 7.16 -0.59
N PHE A 132 -23.24 7.06 0.52
CA PHE A 132 -21.89 6.46 0.52
C PHE A 132 -21.94 4.99 0.09
N ARG A 133 -22.87 4.20 0.66
CA ARG A 133 -23.05 2.79 0.28
C ARG A 133 -23.46 2.62 -1.18
N LEU A 134 -24.29 3.52 -1.72
CA LEU A 134 -24.67 3.49 -3.13
C LEU A 134 -23.46 3.73 -4.05
N MET A 135 -22.62 4.71 -3.70
CA MET A 135 -21.35 4.95 -4.41
C MET A 135 -20.44 3.72 -4.35
N THR A 136 -20.26 3.14 -3.17
CA THR A 136 -19.45 1.93 -2.98
C THR A 136 -19.98 0.74 -3.78
N ARG A 137 -21.31 0.54 -3.84
CA ARG A 137 -21.93 -0.48 -4.68
C ARG A 137 -21.61 -0.27 -6.16
N ARG A 138 -21.70 0.97 -6.66
CA ARG A 138 -21.33 1.28 -8.04
C ARG A 138 -19.87 0.94 -8.35
N ILE A 139 -18.94 1.20 -7.42
CA ILE A 139 -17.53 0.84 -7.57
C ILE A 139 -17.37 -0.70 -7.60
N LEU A 140 -18.01 -1.41 -6.67
CA LEU A 140 -17.98 -2.87 -6.61
C LEU A 140 -18.61 -3.51 -7.87
N ASP A 141 -19.71 -2.95 -8.38
CA ASP A 141 -20.34 -3.43 -9.60
C ASP A 141 -19.47 -3.17 -10.83
N GLY A 142 -18.72 -2.06 -10.84
CA GLY A 142 -17.69 -1.80 -11.84
C GLY A 142 -16.58 -2.84 -11.79
N LEU A 143 -16.08 -3.17 -10.59
CA LEU A 143 -15.10 -4.23 -10.40
C LEU A 143 -15.60 -5.57 -10.96
N ARG A 144 -16.85 -5.93 -10.68
CA ARG A 144 -17.48 -7.17 -11.19
C ARG A 144 -17.58 -7.24 -12.72
N LYS A 145 -17.67 -6.08 -13.39
CA LYS A 145 -17.71 -5.99 -14.86
C LYS A 145 -16.35 -6.11 -15.52
N ALA A 146 -15.25 -5.89 -14.78
CA ALA A 146 -13.90 -6.00 -15.33
C ALA A 146 -13.64 -7.41 -15.88
N GLY A 147 -12.96 -7.54 -17.00
CA GLY A 147 -12.58 -8.81 -17.59
C GLY A 147 -11.68 -9.64 -16.68
N HIS A 148 -10.81 -8.96 -15.92
CA HIS A 148 -9.93 -9.61 -14.94
C HIS A 148 -9.62 -8.67 -13.76
N VAL A 149 -9.33 -9.26 -12.59
CA VAL A 149 -8.88 -8.54 -11.40
C VAL A 149 -7.54 -9.12 -10.94
N ALA A 150 -6.51 -8.29 -10.91
CA ALA A 150 -5.21 -8.62 -10.33
C ALA A 150 -5.20 -8.21 -8.86
N CYS A 151 -4.94 -9.12 -7.94
CA CYS A 151 -4.86 -8.88 -6.51
C CYS A 151 -3.39 -8.85 -6.07
N ASP A 152 -3.04 -7.97 -5.13
CA ASP A 152 -1.66 -7.84 -4.64
C ASP A 152 -1.21 -9.07 -3.82
N THR A 153 -2.17 -9.81 -3.23
CA THR A 153 -1.91 -11.00 -2.41
C THR A 153 -2.98 -12.05 -2.59
N GLU A 154 -2.65 -13.32 -2.32
CA GLU A 154 -3.63 -14.41 -2.24
C GLU A 154 -4.65 -14.15 -1.12
N ALA A 155 -4.23 -13.51 -0.03
CA ALA A 155 -5.15 -13.09 1.03
C ALA A 155 -6.23 -12.14 0.50
N THR A 156 -5.86 -11.13 -0.31
CA THR A 156 -6.82 -10.21 -0.95
C THR A 156 -7.70 -10.94 -1.97
N ARG A 157 -7.11 -11.85 -2.77
CA ARG A 157 -7.84 -12.66 -3.76
C ARG A 157 -8.89 -13.55 -3.09
N THR A 158 -8.52 -14.27 -2.04
CA THR A 158 -9.44 -15.11 -1.26
C THR A 158 -10.62 -14.29 -0.71
N LEU A 159 -10.34 -13.14 -0.09
CA LEU A 159 -11.40 -12.27 0.40
C LEU A 159 -12.31 -11.75 -0.73
N LEU A 160 -11.76 -11.44 -1.90
CA LEU A 160 -12.53 -11.01 -3.06
C LEU A 160 -13.48 -12.11 -3.53
N ILE A 161 -13.02 -13.36 -3.61
CA ILE A 161 -13.83 -14.51 -4.01
C ILE A 161 -14.92 -14.79 -2.96
N GLU A 162 -14.55 -14.90 -1.69
CA GLU A 162 -15.46 -15.30 -0.62
C GLU A 162 -16.46 -14.22 -0.25
N ARG A 163 -16.01 -12.98 -0.08
CA ARG A 163 -16.84 -11.87 0.45
C ARG A 163 -17.56 -11.11 -0.65
N ALA A 164 -16.89 -10.82 -1.75
CA ALA A 164 -17.48 -10.13 -2.88
C ALA A 164 -18.14 -11.07 -3.91
N ARG A 165 -18.04 -12.40 -3.71
CA ARG A 165 -18.55 -13.45 -4.61
C ARG A 165 -18.03 -13.28 -6.04
N PHE A 166 -16.72 -13.01 -6.14
CA PHE A 166 -16.08 -12.82 -7.44
C PHE A 166 -15.76 -14.17 -8.09
N ASN A 167 -15.75 -14.22 -9.44
CA ASN A 167 -15.40 -15.43 -10.16
C ASN A 167 -13.87 -15.68 -10.07
N GLU A 168 -13.49 -16.83 -9.52
CA GLU A 168 -12.09 -17.23 -9.33
C GLU A 168 -11.29 -17.20 -10.64
N ASN A 169 -11.86 -17.69 -11.75
CA ASN A 169 -11.20 -17.74 -13.06
C ASN A 169 -10.89 -16.37 -13.66
N ARG A 170 -11.43 -15.29 -13.08
CA ARG A 170 -11.21 -13.89 -13.48
C ARG A 170 -10.35 -13.16 -12.47
N THR A 171 -9.62 -13.87 -11.63
CA THR A 171 -8.71 -13.30 -10.65
C THR A 171 -7.33 -13.93 -10.76
N SER A 172 -6.30 -13.17 -10.44
CA SER A 172 -4.93 -13.66 -10.26
C SER A 172 -4.24 -12.87 -9.17
N VAL A 173 -3.17 -13.44 -8.63
CA VAL A 173 -2.26 -12.74 -7.73
C VAL A 173 -1.08 -12.21 -8.53
N VAL A 174 -0.78 -10.93 -8.35
CA VAL A 174 0.40 -10.27 -8.90
C VAL A 174 1.00 -9.40 -7.80
N HIS A 175 2.08 -9.87 -7.18
CA HIS A 175 2.70 -9.21 -6.05
C HIS A 175 3.37 -7.90 -6.45
N ASN A 176 3.15 -6.83 -5.68
CA ASN A 176 3.84 -5.57 -5.87
C ASN A 176 5.37 -5.73 -5.75
N GLY A 177 6.10 -4.87 -6.43
CA GLY A 177 7.56 -4.83 -6.38
C GLY A 177 8.10 -3.91 -5.28
N LEU A 178 9.39 -4.09 -4.99
CA LEU A 178 10.17 -3.21 -4.15
C LEU A 178 10.75 -2.05 -4.99
N HIS A 179 10.64 -0.81 -4.47
CA HIS A 179 11.28 0.33 -5.14
C HIS A 179 12.81 0.29 -4.93
N PRO A 180 13.65 0.56 -5.99
CA PRO A 180 15.10 0.44 -5.92
C PRO A 180 15.82 1.30 -4.88
N SER A 181 15.18 2.34 -4.36
CA SER A 181 15.74 3.17 -3.27
C SER A 181 15.84 2.43 -1.94
N PHE A 182 15.05 1.37 -1.73
CA PHE A 182 15.10 0.61 -0.48
C PHE A 182 16.16 -0.48 -0.60
N THR A 183 17.27 -0.25 0.07
CA THR A 183 18.46 -1.12 0.03
C THR A 183 19.29 -0.89 1.30
N THR A 184 20.19 -1.82 1.58
CA THR A 184 21.18 -1.69 2.65
C THR A 184 22.29 -0.69 2.33
N VAL A 185 22.44 -0.26 1.08
CA VAL A 185 23.46 0.68 0.65
C VAL A 185 23.17 2.09 1.18
N HIS A 186 24.19 2.70 1.79
CA HIS A 186 24.11 4.04 2.34
C HIS A 186 24.22 5.12 1.25
N GLU A 187 23.38 6.12 1.36
CA GLU A 187 23.42 7.32 0.54
C GLU A 187 23.68 8.53 1.45
N ALA A 188 24.86 9.15 1.30
CA ALA A 188 25.34 10.17 2.23
C ALA A 188 24.41 11.39 2.38
N ALA A 189 23.71 11.80 1.32
CA ALA A 189 22.76 12.92 1.39
C ALA A 189 21.52 12.55 2.19
N ALA A 190 20.92 11.40 1.89
CA ALA A 190 19.75 10.87 2.58
C ALA A 190 20.05 10.54 4.05
N ASP A 191 21.22 9.98 4.34
CA ASP A 191 21.65 9.68 5.72
C ASP A 191 21.84 10.94 6.57
N ARG A 192 22.37 12.05 5.97
CA ARG A 192 22.47 13.35 6.66
C ARG A 192 21.09 13.94 6.92
N GLU A 193 20.19 13.88 5.95
CA GLU A 193 18.82 14.38 6.12
C GLU A 193 18.05 13.57 7.17
N ALA A 194 18.15 12.25 7.15
CA ALA A 194 17.57 11.39 8.18
C ALA A 194 18.13 11.74 9.59
N ALA A 195 19.44 11.98 9.70
CA ALA A 195 20.05 12.39 10.97
C ALA A 195 19.52 13.75 11.44
N ARG A 196 19.36 14.69 10.53
CA ARG A 196 18.80 16.03 10.82
C ARG A 196 17.36 15.94 11.32
N LEU A 197 16.52 15.13 10.64
CA LEU A 197 15.10 14.96 10.97
C LEU A 197 14.91 14.25 12.30
N LEU A 198 15.69 13.23 12.57
CA LEU A 198 15.63 12.48 13.85
C LEU A 198 16.13 13.33 15.02
N GLY A 199 17.05 14.27 14.76
CA GLY A 199 17.65 15.12 15.76
C GLY A 199 18.39 14.36 16.88
N PRO A 200 18.93 15.08 17.87
CA PRO A 200 19.50 14.44 19.06
C PRO A 200 18.39 13.78 19.88
N SER A 201 18.61 12.55 20.30
CA SER A 201 17.68 11.83 21.17
C SER A 201 18.40 11.37 22.44
N ARG A 202 17.70 11.47 23.58
CA ARG A 202 18.14 10.84 24.84
C ARG A 202 17.84 9.33 24.84
N ALA A 203 16.90 8.90 23.98
CA ALA A 203 16.63 7.49 23.76
C ALA A 203 17.78 6.86 22.97
N SER A 204 18.16 5.66 23.32
CA SER A 204 19.24 4.90 22.68
C SER A 204 18.75 4.05 21.49
N ILE A 205 17.45 3.82 21.37
CA ILE A 205 16.84 2.89 20.40
C ILE A 205 15.64 3.55 19.75
N ASP A 206 15.63 3.59 18.41
CA ASP A 206 14.52 4.03 17.60
C ASP A 206 13.74 2.81 17.06
N ILE A 207 12.46 2.75 17.36
CA ILE A 207 11.48 1.81 16.75
C ILE A 207 10.65 2.58 15.75
N LEU A 208 10.56 2.07 14.52
CA LEU A 208 9.88 2.74 13.41
C LEU A 208 8.46 2.23 13.20
N HIS A 209 7.57 3.14 12.86
CA HIS A 209 6.27 2.85 12.25
C HIS A 209 6.07 3.75 11.02
N VAL A 210 5.70 3.15 9.88
CA VAL A 210 5.42 3.85 8.63
C VAL A 210 3.96 3.63 8.21
N GLY A 211 3.21 4.72 8.00
CA GLY A 211 1.83 4.64 7.56
C GLY A 211 0.93 5.76 8.07
N SER A 212 -0.32 5.82 7.60
CA SER A 212 -1.32 6.80 8.00
C SER A 212 -1.86 6.51 9.41
N ALA A 213 -2.63 7.48 9.97
CA ALA A 213 -3.22 7.36 11.32
C ALA A 213 -4.63 6.73 11.33
N ILE A 214 -5.02 6.00 10.27
CA ILE A 214 -6.33 5.34 10.18
C ILE A 214 -6.45 4.19 11.19
N ALA A 215 -7.68 3.93 11.63
CA ALA A 215 -7.96 2.99 12.73
C ALA A 215 -7.36 1.59 12.52
N ARG A 216 -7.41 1.05 11.30
CA ARG A 216 -6.87 -0.29 11.00
C ARG A 216 -5.38 -0.46 11.24
N LYS A 217 -4.61 0.64 11.30
CA LYS A 217 -3.17 0.63 11.61
C LYS A 217 -2.88 0.44 13.10
N ARG A 218 -3.91 0.44 13.97
CA ARG A 218 -3.85 0.15 15.40
C ARG A 218 -2.74 0.91 16.13
N LEU A 219 -2.64 2.21 15.88
CA LEU A 219 -1.68 3.08 16.59
C LEU A 219 -1.96 3.15 18.11
N ASP A 220 -3.19 2.87 18.52
CA ASP A 220 -3.57 2.69 19.92
C ASP A 220 -2.80 1.54 20.59
N VAL A 221 -2.68 0.41 19.90
CA VAL A 221 -1.90 -0.76 20.33
C VAL A 221 -0.40 -0.43 20.32
N LEU A 222 0.09 0.20 19.25
CA LEU A 222 1.49 0.60 19.14
C LEU A 222 1.93 1.49 20.32
N ILE A 223 1.13 2.51 20.67
CA ILE A 223 1.44 3.42 21.76
C ILE A 223 1.51 2.67 23.10
N ARG A 224 0.63 1.69 23.35
CA ARG A 224 0.65 0.86 24.55
C ARG A 224 1.89 -0.04 24.60
N ILE A 225 2.25 -0.68 23.48
CA ILE A 225 3.49 -1.46 23.36
C ILE A 225 4.71 -0.60 23.71
N MET A 226 4.77 0.62 23.17
CA MET A 226 5.89 1.54 23.42
C MET A 226 5.96 1.97 24.89
N ALA A 227 4.83 2.13 25.55
CA ALA A 227 4.76 2.44 26.99
C ALA A 227 5.31 1.29 27.83
N GLU A 228 4.95 0.04 27.52
CA GLU A 228 5.48 -1.17 28.20
C GLU A 228 6.97 -1.41 27.99
N LEU A 229 7.51 -0.99 26.84
CA LEU A 229 8.93 -1.10 26.54
C LEU A 229 9.80 -0.14 27.37
N GLY A 230 9.26 1.04 27.73
CA GLY A 230 9.88 1.98 28.66
C GLY A 230 10.89 2.97 28.06
N GLY A 231 11.45 3.81 28.90
CA GLY A 231 12.02 5.13 28.62
C GLY A 231 13.33 5.23 27.81
N ARG A 232 13.99 4.15 27.41
CA ARG A 232 15.16 4.19 26.52
C ARG A 232 14.81 4.01 25.05
N ILE A 233 13.53 3.88 24.72
CA ILE A 233 13.02 3.60 23.40
C ILE A 233 12.19 4.80 22.91
N ARG A 234 12.44 5.21 21.67
CA ARG A 234 11.66 6.26 21.00
C ARG A 234 10.88 5.65 19.83
N LEU A 235 9.59 6.00 19.73
CA LEU A 235 8.82 5.74 18.54
C LEU A 235 9.13 6.79 17.47
N VAL A 236 9.66 6.35 16.34
CA VAL A 236 9.78 7.19 15.12
C VAL A 236 8.59 6.87 14.24
N ARG A 237 7.80 7.88 13.90
CA ARG A 237 6.62 7.70 13.06
C ARG A 237 6.71 8.53 11.79
N VAL A 238 6.55 7.86 10.63
CA VAL A 238 6.49 8.49 9.30
C VAL A 238 5.09 8.29 8.72
N GLY A 239 4.51 9.33 8.11
CA GLY A 239 3.20 9.24 7.45
C GLY A 239 2.09 10.03 8.12
N GLY A 240 2.43 11.16 8.71
CA GLY A 240 1.52 12.18 9.23
C GLY A 240 1.32 12.17 10.74
N ALA A 241 0.63 13.17 11.25
CA ALA A 241 0.39 13.39 12.67
C ALA A 241 -0.53 12.31 13.27
N PHE A 242 -0.42 12.10 14.57
CA PHE A 242 -1.42 11.38 15.35
C PHE A 242 -2.76 12.11 15.35
N THR A 243 -3.85 11.39 15.54
CA THR A 243 -5.13 12.00 15.93
C THR A 243 -5.02 12.64 17.31
N GLY A 244 -5.99 13.49 17.68
CA GLY A 244 -6.05 14.08 19.01
C GLY A 244 -6.06 13.01 20.12
N GLU A 245 -6.84 11.94 19.94
CA GLU A 245 -6.93 10.82 20.88
C GLU A 245 -5.60 10.03 20.99
N GLN A 246 -4.95 9.75 19.87
CA GLN A 246 -3.65 9.08 19.84
C GLN A 246 -2.55 9.94 20.50
N SER A 247 -2.59 11.26 20.28
CA SER A 247 -1.65 12.21 20.90
C SER A 247 -1.86 12.32 22.41
N ALA A 248 -3.10 12.28 22.88
CA ALA A 248 -3.43 12.26 24.28
C ALA A 248 -2.93 10.96 24.92
N LEU A 249 -3.25 9.79 24.33
CA LEU A 249 -2.82 8.49 24.81
C LEU A 249 -1.29 8.39 24.93
N ALA A 250 -0.54 8.85 23.91
CA ALA A 250 0.91 8.84 23.94
C ALA A 250 1.50 9.69 25.07
N ARG A 251 0.90 10.86 25.32
CA ARG A 251 1.30 11.77 26.39
C ARG A 251 0.98 11.18 27.77
N ASP A 252 -0.23 10.66 27.95
CA ASP A 252 -0.70 10.11 29.23
C ASP A 252 0.10 8.88 29.65
N LEU A 253 0.57 8.09 28.66
CA LEU A 253 1.44 6.94 28.90
C LEU A 253 2.93 7.28 28.86
N GLY A 254 3.33 8.54 28.70
CA GLY A 254 4.73 8.96 28.74
C GLY A 254 5.59 8.46 27.58
N VAL A 255 4.97 8.14 26.41
CA VAL A 255 5.68 7.61 25.24
C VAL A 255 6.47 8.72 24.54
N THR A 256 7.78 8.51 24.36
CA THR A 256 8.63 9.41 23.56
C THR A 256 8.40 9.15 22.08
N VAL A 257 7.94 10.17 21.34
CA VAL A 257 7.61 10.06 19.93
C VAL A 257 8.30 11.14 19.11
N ALA A 258 8.89 10.74 17.97
CA ALA A 258 9.30 11.65 16.89
C ALA A 258 8.35 11.45 15.70
N VAL A 259 7.55 12.44 15.38
CA VAL A 259 6.65 12.42 14.21
C VAL A 259 7.32 13.12 13.05
N LEU A 260 7.56 12.39 11.98
CA LEU A 260 8.15 12.88 10.75
C LEU A 260 7.06 13.08 9.67
N PRO A 261 7.24 14.03 8.76
CA PRO A 261 6.33 14.22 7.63
C PRO A 261 6.41 13.04 6.65
N TYR A 262 5.68 13.13 5.53
CA TYR A 262 5.98 12.28 4.38
C TYR A 262 7.36 12.63 3.85
N LEU A 263 8.16 11.60 3.56
CA LEU A 263 9.55 11.70 3.13
C LEU A 263 9.69 11.21 1.69
N ASP A 264 10.71 11.69 1.00
CA ASP A 264 11.16 11.03 -0.22
C ASP A 264 11.72 9.63 0.09
N ARG A 265 11.78 8.78 -0.93
CA ARG A 265 12.12 7.36 -0.77
C ARG A 265 13.55 7.13 -0.26
N ALA A 266 14.51 7.96 -0.68
CA ALA A 266 15.90 7.82 -0.25
C ALA A 266 16.07 8.18 1.24
N THR A 267 15.44 9.27 1.67
CA THR A 267 15.41 9.69 3.09
C THR A 267 14.67 8.65 3.94
N LEU A 268 13.53 8.10 3.45
CA LEU A 268 12.80 7.05 4.15
C LEU A 268 13.64 5.76 4.28
N ALA A 269 14.37 5.36 3.24
CA ALA A 269 15.30 4.23 3.29
C ALA A 269 16.40 4.44 4.35
N ALA A 270 16.93 5.67 4.48
CA ALA A 270 17.88 6.00 5.53
C ALA A 270 17.27 5.92 6.93
N ILE A 271 15.99 6.31 7.10
CA ILE A 271 15.25 6.14 8.37
C ILE A 271 15.06 4.65 8.70
N TYR A 272 14.70 3.80 7.73
CA TYR A 272 14.65 2.35 7.95
C TYR A 272 15.99 1.82 8.46
N ARG A 273 17.09 2.04 7.73
CA ARG A 273 18.45 1.56 8.11
C ARG A 273 18.90 2.01 9.50
N ARG A 274 18.47 3.18 9.96
CA ARG A 274 18.82 3.72 11.29
C ARG A 274 17.95 3.16 12.40
N SER A 275 16.78 2.62 12.10
CA SER A 275 15.84 2.10 13.08
C SER A 275 16.24 0.69 13.53
N ALA A 276 16.03 0.38 14.81
CA ALA A 276 16.28 -0.96 15.33
C ALA A 276 15.31 -1.98 14.74
N LEU A 277 14.03 -1.62 14.68
CA LEU A 277 12.93 -2.47 14.21
C LEU A 277 11.88 -1.62 13.51
N LEU A 278 11.16 -2.22 12.54
CA LEU A 278 9.85 -1.76 12.12
C LEU A 278 8.77 -2.50 12.90
N VAL A 279 7.73 -1.78 13.36
CA VAL A 279 6.58 -2.37 14.06
C VAL A 279 5.29 -2.04 13.30
N MET A 280 4.54 -3.09 12.89
CA MET A 280 3.32 -2.98 12.10
C MET A 280 2.15 -3.71 12.77
N PRO A 281 1.46 -3.12 13.76
CA PRO A 281 0.38 -3.76 14.51
C PRO A 281 -0.97 -3.72 13.78
N SER A 282 -0.95 -3.58 12.48
CA SER A 282 -2.14 -3.41 11.64
C SER A 282 -3.13 -4.56 11.79
N GLU A 283 -4.41 -4.23 11.91
CA GLU A 283 -5.50 -5.22 11.90
C GLU A 283 -5.73 -5.81 10.49
N ARG A 284 -5.46 -5.01 9.47
CA ARG A 284 -5.64 -5.39 8.05
C ARG A 284 -4.63 -4.68 7.17
N GLU A 285 -4.13 -5.39 6.18
CA GLU A 285 -3.28 -4.92 5.09
C GLU A 285 -3.64 -5.62 3.78
N GLY A 286 -3.44 -4.92 2.68
CA GLY A 286 -3.57 -5.56 1.37
C GLY A 286 -2.28 -6.21 0.90
N PHE A 287 -1.11 -5.58 1.18
CA PHE A 287 0.21 -6.09 0.83
C PHE A 287 1.23 -5.88 1.95
N GLY A 288 1.42 -4.63 2.39
CA GLY A 288 2.40 -4.30 3.42
C GLY A 288 3.73 -3.79 2.85
N LEU A 289 3.69 -2.82 1.93
CA LEU A 289 4.90 -2.19 1.37
C LEU A 289 5.93 -1.79 2.45
N PRO A 290 5.55 -1.17 3.60
CA PRO A 290 6.53 -0.81 4.63
C PRO A 290 7.29 -2.02 5.22
N LEU A 291 6.66 -3.21 5.30
CA LEU A 291 7.31 -4.44 5.72
C LEU A 291 8.42 -4.80 4.73
N LEU A 292 8.09 -4.81 3.44
CA LEU A 292 9.02 -5.16 2.38
C LEU A 292 10.19 -4.17 2.28
N GLU A 293 9.89 -2.87 2.39
CA GLU A 293 10.86 -1.76 2.40
C GLU A 293 11.84 -1.89 3.58
N SER A 294 11.32 -2.22 4.76
CA SER A 294 12.12 -2.45 5.97
C SER A 294 13.10 -3.61 5.82
N LEU A 295 12.58 -4.76 5.33
CA LEU A 295 13.41 -5.95 5.09
C LEU A 295 14.52 -5.66 4.09
N ALA A 296 14.23 -4.96 3.01
CA ALA A 296 15.21 -4.57 1.99
C ALA A 296 16.31 -3.63 2.53
N CYS A 297 15.97 -2.80 3.50
CA CYS A 297 16.91 -1.94 4.19
C CYS A 297 17.71 -2.66 5.30
N GLY A 298 17.51 -3.97 5.47
CA GLY A 298 18.15 -4.76 6.52
C GLY A 298 17.59 -4.50 7.93
N THR A 299 16.40 -3.94 8.05
CA THR A 299 15.76 -3.63 9.32
C THR A 299 14.72 -4.69 9.64
N PRO A 300 14.90 -5.50 10.71
CA PRO A 300 13.96 -6.54 11.09
C PRO A 300 12.58 -6.00 11.43
N VAL A 301 11.56 -6.83 11.24
CA VAL A 301 10.15 -6.44 11.34
C VAL A 301 9.43 -7.27 12.39
N VAL A 302 8.61 -6.61 13.22
CA VAL A 302 7.55 -7.23 14.01
C VAL A 302 6.23 -6.80 13.44
N ALA A 303 5.40 -7.75 13.04
CA ALA A 303 4.15 -7.48 12.34
C ALA A 303 2.97 -8.29 12.91
N SER A 304 1.76 -7.81 12.66
CA SER A 304 0.56 -8.58 12.99
C SER A 304 0.53 -9.91 12.24
N ASP A 305 0.08 -10.94 12.92
CA ASP A 305 -0.19 -12.27 12.37
C ASP A 305 -1.46 -12.27 11.53
N ILE A 306 -1.36 -11.71 10.32
CA ILE A 306 -2.44 -11.66 9.33
C ILE A 306 -1.94 -12.21 7.98
N ALA A 307 -2.84 -12.80 7.23
CA ALA A 307 -2.51 -13.56 6.02
C ALA A 307 -1.67 -12.76 5.00
N ALA A 308 -2.03 -11.50 4.72
CA ALA A 308 -1.28 -10.67 3.76
C ALA A 308 0.16 -10.39 4.22
N LEU A 309 0.39 -10.11 5.51
CA LEU A 309 1.74 -9.85 6.02
C LEU A 309 2.57 -11.14 6.10
N ARG A 310 1.94 -12.30 6.39
CA ARG A 310 2.62 -13.61 6.31
C ARG A 310 3.02 -13.95 4.88
N GLU A 311 2.14 -13.69 3.91
CA GLU A 311 2.41 -13.93 2.50
C GLU A 311 3.62 -13.12 2.00
N VAL A 312 3.71 -11.83 2.40
CA VAL A 312 4.80 -10.96 1.99
C VAL A 312 6.06 -11.19 2.81
N GLY A 313 5.96 -11.32 4.13
CA GLY A 313 7.12 -11.41 5.03
C GLY A 313 7.72 -12.82 5.14
N GLY A 314 6.90 -13.88 4.96
CA GLY A 314 7.35 -15.26 5.14
C GLY A 314 8.00 -15.49 6.51
N ASP A 315 9.07 -16.26 6.55
CA ASP A 315 9.82 -16.58 7.79
C ASP A 315 10.82 -15.48 8.20
N ALA A 316 10.91 -14.38 7.43
CA ALA A 316 11.82 -13.28 7.72
C ALA A 316 11.27 -12.26 8.74
N VAL A 317 10.03 -12.46 9.21
CA VAL A 317 9.30 -11.52 10.07
C VAL A 317 8.87 -12.20 11.36
N THR A 318 8.93 -11.48 12.47
CA THR A 318 8.36 -11.93 13.74
C THR A 318 6.89 -11.52 13.79
N TYR A 319 5.99 -12.49 14.01
CA TYR A 319 4.55 -12.25 14.00
C TYR A 319 3.96 -12.31 15.40
N CYS A 320 3.03 -11.38 15.69
CA CYS A 320 2.29 -11.32 16.94
C CYS A 320 0.78 -11.20 16.67
N ALA A 321 -0.03 -11.76 17.55
CA ALA A 321 -1.49 -11.66 17.46
C ALA A 321 -1.94 -10.20 17.49
N VAL A 322 -2.98 -9.86 16.70
CA VAL A 322 -3.51 -8.50 16.62
C VAL A 322 -4.02 -8.06 17.99
N GLY A 323 -3.48 -6.95 18.51
CA GLY A 323 -3.95 -6.35 19.78
C GLY A 323 -3.36 -6.93 21.07
N ASP A 324 -2.57 -7.99 21.00
CA ASP A 324 -1.91 -8.61 22.16
C ASP A 324 -0.63 -7.84 22.55
N VAL A 325 -0.82 -6.76 23.33
CA VAL A 325 0.28 -5.86 23.77
C VAL A 325 1.42 -6.63 24.44
N GLU A 326 1.11 -7.63 25.27
CA GLU A 326 2.12 -8.41 25.99
C GLU A 326 2.98 -9.24 25.05
N ALA A 327 2.38 -10.00 24.13
CA ALA A 327 3.11 -10.78 23.13
C ALA A 327 4.02 -9.89 22.26
N TRP A 328 3.52 -8.73 21.83
CA TRP A 328 4.31 -7.74 21.08
C TRP A 328 5.50 -7.22 21.87
N THR A 329 5.27 -6.82 23.14
CA THR A 329 6.31 -6.30 24.01
C THR A 329 7.41 -7.33 24.24
N ASN A 330 7.03 -8.60 24.50
CA ASN A 330 7.97 -9.69 24.71
C ASN A 330 8.78 -10.01 23.44
N ALA A 331 8.13 -10.05 22.28
CA ALA A 331 8.81 -10.25 20.98
C ALA A 331 9.82 -9.13 20.68
N ILE A 332 9.45 -7.87 20.90
CA ILE A 332 10.35 -6.73 20.67
C ILE A 332 11.51 -6.78 21.65
N ARG A 333 11.29 -7.05 22.94
CA ARG A 333 12.37 -7.20 23.93
C ARG A 333 13.35 -8.30 23.53
N ALA A 334 12.85 -9.46 23.10
CA ALA A 334 13.69 -10.58 22.66
C ALA A 334 14.56 -10.20 21.46
N LEU A 335 14.03 -9.47 20.50
CA LEU A 335 14.79 -8.99 19.32
C LEU A 335 15.82 -7.91 19.69
N LEU A 336 15.51 -7.03 20.63
CA LEU A 336 16.46 -6.03 21.11
C LEU A 336 17.59 -6.66 21.92
N ASP A 337 17.29 -7.71 22.71
CA ASP A 337 18.31 -8.52 23.40
C ASP A 337 19.20 -9.31 22.41
N GLU A 338 18.60 -9.89 21.35
CA GLU A 338 19.33 -10.53 20.25
C GLU A 338 20.30 -9.54 19.59
N ARG A 339 19.82 -8.34 19.27
CA ARG A 339 20.62 -7.27 18.67
C ARG A 339 21.85 -6.91 19.54
N GLU A 340 21.68 -6.85 20.85
CA GLU A 340 22.75 -6.43 21.78
C GLU A 340 23.71 -7.57 22.08
N ARG A 341 23.21 -8.80 22.28
CA ARG A 341 24.00 -9.90 22.83
C ARG A 341 24.38 -10.98 21.82
N ARG A 342 23.71 -11.04 20.69
CA ARG A 342 23.88 -12.09 19.68
C ARG A 342 24.03 -11.51 18.25
N PRO A 343 25.13 -10.73 18.02
CA PRO A 343 25.30 -9.97 16.77
C PRO A 343 25.33 -10.86 15.51
N ALA A 344 25.79 -12.10 15.62
CA ALA A 344 25.79 -13.04 14.48
C ALA A 344 24.36 -13.48 14.10
N GLU A 345 23.51 -13.77 15.10
CA GLU A 345 22.10 -14.10 14.86
C GLU A 345 21.33 -12.89 14.29
N TRP A 346 21.63 -11.71 14.83
CA TRP A 346 21.06 -10.47 14.33
C TRP A 346 21.42 -10.21 12.86
N ALA A 347 22.70 -10.37 12.48
CA ALA A 347 23.15 -10.24 11.11
C ALA A 347 22.47 -11.26 10.18
N ALA A 348 22.35 -12.52 10.61
CA ALA A 348 21.65 -13.56 9.85
C ALA A 348 20.17 -13.23 9.62
N ARG A 349 19.49 -12.65 10.63
CA ARG A 349 18.11 -12.16 10.52
C ARG A 349 17.99 -11.03 9.50
N GLN A 350 18.90 -10.06 9.51
CA GLN A 350 18.94 -8.97 8.54
C GLN A 350 19.12 -9.50 7.11
N GLU A 351 20.07 -10.42 6.91
CA GLU A 351 20.29 -11.06 5.60
C GLU A 351 19.07 -11.87 5.12
N GLN A 352 18.40 -12.59 6.03
CA GLN A 352 17.16 -13.31 5.72
C GLN A 352 16.09 -12.33 5.24
N GLY A 353 15.96 -11.17 5.88
CA GLY A 353 15.05 -10.10 5.47
C GLY A 353 15.36 -9.61 4.07
N VAL A 354 16.61 -9.28 3.77
CA VAL A 354 17.05 -8.81 2.45
C VAL A 354 16.76 -9.86 1.38
N ARG A 355 17.14 -11.14 1.60
CA ARG A 355 16.82 -12.23 0.67
C ARG A 355 15.33 -12.38 0.43
N ARG A 356 14.49 -12.17 1.45
CA ARG A 356 13.03 -12.21 1.27
C ARG A 356 12.54 -11.07 0.40
N ALA A 357 13.06 -9.86 0.61
CA ALA A 357 12.70 -8.67 -0.17
C ALA A 357 13.08 -8.79 -1.66
N ASP A 358 14.20 -9.43 -1.98
CA ASP A 358 14.68 -9.63 -3.35
C ASP A 358 13.72 -10.48 -4.22
N ALA A 359 12.81 -11.24 -3.59
CA ALA A 359 11.79 -11.99 -4.32
C ALA A 359 10.71 -11.10 -4.97
N PHE A 360 10.65 -9.81 -4.61
CA PHE A 360 9.64 -8.85 -5.05
C PHE A 360 10.26 -7.76 -5.91
N SER A 361 10.01 -7.79 -7.19
CA SER A 361 10.52 -6.78 -8.11
C SER A 361 9.44 -6.22 -9.03
N TRP A 362 9.56 -4.95 -9.40
CA TRP A 362 8.65 -4.31 -10.34
C TRP A 362 8.77 -4.90 -11.75
N SER A 363 9.93 -5.44 -12.12
CA SER A 363 10.09 -6.16 -13.40
C SER A 363 9.25 -7.44 -13.42
N LYS A 364 9.24 -8.21 -12.32
CA LYS A 364 8.37 -9.39 -12.19
C LYS A 364 6.90 -9.00 -12.22
N TYR A 365 6.49 -7.99 -11.44
CA TYR A 365 5.14 -7.44 -11.45
C TYR A 365 4.69 -7.06 -12.87
N ALA A 366 5.49 -6.26 -13.58
CA ALA A 366 5.18 -5.81 -14.92
C ALA A 366 5.14 -6.97 -15.94
N GLY A 367 6.03 -7.95 -15.81
CA GLY A 367 6.01 -9.17 -16.63
C GLY A 367 4.74 -9.99 -16.46
N GLU A 368 4.28 -10.19 -15.22
CA GLU A 368 3.04 -10.90 -14.91
C GLU A 368 1.81 -10.13 -15.44
N ILE A 369 1.78 -8.81 -15.28
CA ILE A 369 0.73 -7.93 -15.84
C ILE A 369 0.75 -7.98 -17.38
N ALA A 370 1.92 -7.96 -18.03
CA ALA A 370 2.05 -8.06 -19.49
C ALA A 370 1.49 -9.40 -20.00
N LEU A 371 1.72 -10.49 -19.29
CA LEU A 371 1.13 -11.80 -19.61
C LEU A 371 -0.40 -11.79 -19.47
N LEU A 372 -0.95 -11.11 -18.45
CA LEU A 372 -2.40 -10.93 -18.31
C LEU A 372 -2.98 -10.14 -19.47
N TYR A 373 -2.32 -9.07 -19.91
CA TYR A 373 -2.75 -8.29 -21.08
C TYR A 373 -2.83 -9.15 -22.32
N ALA A 374 -1.79 -9.95 -22.58
CA ALA A 374 -1.75 -10.85 -23.73
C ALA A 374 -2.87 -11.89 -23.70
N ARG A 375 -3.19 -12.47 -22.52
CA ARG A 375 -4.29 -13.44 -22.36
C ARG A 375 -5.64 -12.82 -22.66
N ILE A 376 -5.90 -11.61 -22.15
CA ILE A 376 -7.20 -10.93 -22.33
C ILE A 376 -7.42 -10.58 -23.80
N VAL A 377 -6.40 -10.03 -24.47
CA VAL A 377 -6.51 -9.65 -25.89
C VAL A 377 -6.69 -10.87 -26.79
N ASN A 378 -6.04 -11.99 -26.48
CA ASN A 378 -6.11 -13.22 -27.28
C ASN A 378 -7.36 -14.08 -26.97
N GLY A 379 -8.24 -13.64 -26.05
CA GLY A 379 -9.46 -14.38 -25.66
C GLY A 379 -9.18 -15.72 -24.95
N ALA A 380 -7.96 -15.93 -24.51
CA ALA A 380 -7.58 -17.16 -23.81
C ALA A 380 -8.04 -17.06 -22.33
N THR A 381 -9.17 -17.72 -22.01
CA THR A 381 -9.44 -18.10 -20.62
C THR A 381 -8.29 -18.99 -20.15
N ALA A 382 -7.67 -18.64 -19.03
CA ALA A 382 -6.58 -19.44 -18.48
C ALA A 382 -7.06 -20.89 -18.28
N PRO A 383 -6.25 -21.91 -18.66
CA PRO A 383 -6.51 -23.25 -18.16
C PRO A 383 -6.32 -23.24 -16.63
N CYS A 384 -7.20 -23.98 -15.96
CA CYS A 384 -7.16 -24.27 -14.51
C CYS A 384 -5.80 -24.73 -14.03
#